data_db37b03552c68d3875cb81daf68c6863
#
_entry.id   db37b03552c68d3875cb81daf68c6863
#
_cell.length_a   1.000
_cell.length_b   1.000
_cell.length_c   1.000
_cell.angle_alpha   90.00
_cell.angle_beta   90.00
_cell.angle_gamma   90.00
#
_symmetry.space_group_name_H-M   'P 1'
#
loop_
_entity.id
_entity.type
_entity.pdbx_description
1 polymer ?
#
loop_
_entity_poly.entity_id
_entity_poly.type
_entity_poly.pdbx_seq_one_letter_code
_entity_poly.pdbx_strand_id
1 'polypeptide(L)'
;MRRLPLNILKLLGIIVLLIFLFLSSNYTINWFERNYNNDVDYQSLKEYSHKLGLSENYAIVVNFEKPSGKHRFFVCDLNKQQIISSSLCAHGAGNGSTITKPVFSNEIGSNCSSLGHYAIIGRHKMSSTGLPSFRLKGLDSSNNNAMKRGILIHSAKIVSMSRLGIFPFYLPLDKRISSGCFAGDIDMMDIGGDLVDNEK
;
A
#
# COMPACT_ATOMS: atom_id res chain seq x y z
N MET A 1 -16.81 -41.50 23.35
CA MET A 1 -16.04 -40.62 22.43
C MET A 1 -15.11 -41.49 21.60
N ARG A 2 -15.29 -41.56 20.27
CA ARG A 2 -14.38 -42.31 19.38
C ARG A 2 -13.07 -41.55 19.27
N ARG A 3 -11.95 -42.21 19.59
CA ARG A 3 -10.62 -41.61 19.40
C ARG A 3 -10.35 -41.53 17.91
N LEU A 4 -9.82 -40.39 17.44
CA LEU A 4 -9.37 -40.22 16.05
C LEU A 4 -8.24 -41.22 15.73
N PRO A 5 -8.26 -41.88 14.55
CA PRO A 5 -7.19 -42.78 14.13
C PRO A 5 -5.82 -42.06 14.11
N LEU A 6 -4.77 -42.75 14.50
CA LEU A 6 -3.40 -42.19 14.59
C LEU A 6 -2.92 -41.55 13.29
N ASN A 7 -3.33 -42.10 12.14
CA ASN A 7 -2.97 -41.55 10.83
C ASN A 7 -3.62 -40.20 10.57
N ILE A 8 -4.85 -39.97 11.05
CA ILE A 8 -5.52 -38.66 10.96
C ILE A 8 -4.82 -37.64 11.86
N LEU A 9 -4.43 -38.03 13.06
CA LEU A 9 -3.67 -37.15 13.97
C LEU A 9 -2.31 -36.72 13.37
N LYS A 10 -1.59 -37.68 12.75
CA LYS A 10 -0.33 -37.40 12.05
C LYS A 10 -0.54 -36.43 10.88
N LEU A 11 -1.58 -36.63 10.07
CA LEU A 11 -1.91 -35.77 8.95
C LEU A 11 -2.25 -34.36 9.43
N LEU A 12 -3.05 -34.21 10.48
CA LEU A 12 -3.37 -32.92 11.10
C LEU A 12 -2.11 -32.21 11.61
N GLY A 13 -1.20 -32.95 12.27
CA GLY A 13 0.08 -32.42 12.73
C GLY A 13 0.94 -31.87 11.59
N ILE A 14 1.01 -32.59 10.47
CA ILE A 14 1.74 -32.15 9.27
C ILE A 14 1.10 -30.88 8.69
N ILE A 15 -0.23 -30.82 8.59
CA ILE A 15 -0.94 -29.63 8.09
C ILE A 15 -0.66 -28.42 8.98
N VAL A 16 -0.75 -28.57 10.30
CA VAL A 16 -0.45 -27.48 11.25
C VAL A 16 1.00 -27.01 11.11
N LEU A 17 1.94 -27.95 10.98
CA LEU A 17 3.35 -27.60 10.76
C LEU A 17 3.56 -26.81 9.44
N LEU A 18 2.94 -27.26 8.35
CA LEU A 18 3.03 -26.56 7.06
C LEU A 18 2.43 -25.15 7.12
N ILE A 19 1.29 -24.99 7.79
CA ILE A 19 0.68 -23.67 8.03
C ILE A 19 1.63 -22.78 8.85
N PHE A 20 2.21 -23.33 9.93
CA PHE A 20 3.17 -22.59 10.76
C PHE A 20 4.40 -22.15 9.97
N LEU A 21 5.00 -23.04 9.18
CA LEU A 21 6.14 -22.72 8.31
C LEU A 21 5.78 -21.67 7.27
N PHE A 22 4.60 -21.72 6.68
CA PHE A 22 4.11 -20.74 5.73
C PHE A 22 3.93 -19.36 6.38
N LEU A 23 3.28 -19.29 7.54
CA LEU A 23 3.07 -18.03 8.26
C LEU A 23 4.39 -17.41 8.75
N SER A 24 5.31 -18.25 9.27
CA SER A 24 6.62 -17.78 9.73
C SER A 24 7.49 -17.26 8.57
N SER A 25 7.44 -17.92 7.42
CA SER A 25 8.17 -17.47 6.22
C SER A 25 7.65 -16.12 5.70
N ASN A 26 6.33 -15.93 5.66
CA ASN A 26 5.74 -14.65 5.27
C ASN A 26 6.12 -13.53 6.26
N TYR A 27 6.11 -13.81 7.57
CA TYR A 27 6.53 -12.85 8.58
C TYR A 27 7.99 -12.43 8.40
N THR A 28 8.90 -13.39 8.18
CA THR A 28 10.33 -13.10 7.98
C THR A 28 10.60 -12.32 6.69
N ILE A 29 9.91 -12.67 5.59
CA ILE A 29 10.02 -11.94 4.32
C ILE A 29 9.55 -10.49 4.49
N ASN A 30 8.41 -10.26 5.10
CA ASN A 30 7.87 -8.92 5.33
C ASN A 30 8.78 -8.10 6.27
N TRP A 31 9.34 -8.73 7.30
CA TRP A 31 10.30 -8.10 8.19
C TRP A 31 11.58 -7.70 7.43
N PHE A 32 12.09 -8.59 6.59
CA PHE A 32 13.27 -8.33 5.77
C PHE A 32 13.01 -7.20 4.76
N GLU A 33 11.91 -7.25 4.01
CA GLU A 33 11.53 -6.21 3.06
C GLU A 33 11.42 -4.82 3.71
N ARG A 34 10.92 -4.76 4.95
CA ARG A 34 10.81 -3.49 5.70
C ARG A 34 12.15 -2.95 6.17
N ASN A 35 13.07 -3.82 6.63
CA ASN A 35 14.32 -3.37 7.25
C ASN A 35 15.49 -3.23 6.26
N TYR A 36 15.41 -3.87 5.10
CA TYR A 36 16.49 -3.88 4.09
C TYR A 36 16.02 -3.38 2.71
N ASN A 37 14.98 -2.55 2.69
CA ASN A 37 14.50 -1.98 1.45
C ASN A 37 15.31 -0.73 1.09
N ASN A 38 16.14 -0.84 0.06
CA ASN A 38 16.94 0.27 -0.49
C ASN A 38 16.18 1.04 -1.60
N ASP A 39 14.88 0.82 -1.75
CA ASP A 39 14.07 1.38 -2.85
C ASP A 39 13.68 2.85 -2.62
N VAL A 40 14.12 3.47 -1.53
CA VAL A 40 13.75 4.84 -1.17
C VAL A 40 14.96 5.75 -1.24
N ASP A 41 14.95 6.70 -2.15
CA ASP A 41 15.92 7.79 -2.21
C ASP A 41 15.48 8.93 -1.29
N TYR A 42 15.88 8.83 -0.02
CA TYR A 42 15.54 9.79 1.03
C TYR A 42 16.05 11.20 0.74
N GLN A 43 17.23 11.28 0.13
CA GLN A 43 17.86 12.57 -0.18
C GLN A 43 17.06 13.32 -1.23
N SER A 44 16.76 12.69 -2.35
CA SER A 44 15.94 13.30 -3.41
C SER A 44 14.55 13.68 -2.91
N LEU A 45 13.92 12.83 -2.08
CA LEU A 45 12.60 13.15 -1.51
C LEU A 45 12.66 14.40 -0.62
N LYS A 46 13.68 14.51 0.22
CA LYS A 46 13.84 15.66 1.12
C LYS A 46 14.11 16.96 0.34
N GLU A 47 15.01 16.92 -0.65
CA GLU A 47 15.30 18.06 -1.52
C GLU A 47 14.07 18.51 -2.31
N TYR A 48 13.30 17.56 -2.82
CA TYR A 48 12.06 17.84 -3.53
C TYR A 48 11.01 18.49 -2.61
N SER A 49 10.86 17.96 -1.39
CA SER A 49 9.95 18.50 -0.39
C SER A 49 10.33 19.93 0.00
N HIS A 50 11.61 20.17 0.27
CA HIS A 50 12.14 21.49 0.58
C HIS A 50 11.87 22.52 -0.53
N LYS A 51 12.16 22.15 -1.77
CA LYS A 51 11.94 23.01 -2.96
C LYS A 51 10.49 23.47 -3.11
N LEU A 52 9.54 22.65 -2.70
CA LEU A 52 8.11 22.93 -2.84
C LEU A 52 7.43 23.39 -1.55
N GLY A 53 8.18 23.57 -0.46
CA GLY A 53 7.64 23.94 0.84
C GLY A 53 6.69 22.89 1.43
N LEU A 54 6.96 21.62 1.15
CA LEU A 54 6.26 20.46 1.72
C LEU A 54 6.95 20.02 3.01
N SER A 55 6.32 19.08 3.75
CA SER A 55 6.95 18.46 4.91
C SER A 55 8.26 17.77 4.54
N GLU A 56 9.31 18.03 5.33
CA GLU A 56 10.63 17.40 5.21
C GLU A 56 10.82 16.28 6.24
N ASN A 57 9.79 16.00 7.04
CA ASN A 57 9.88 14.99 8.10
C ASN A 57 9.44 13.61 7.60
N TYR A 58 8.35 13.56 6.84
CA TYR A 58 7.76 12.28 6.42
C TYR A 58 7.34 12.28 4.96
N ALA A 59 7.45 11.12 4.34
CA ALA A 59 6.94 10.88 3.00
C ALA A 59 6.25 9.52 2.89
N ILE A 60 5.31 9.42 1.95
CA ILE A 60 4.74 8.14 1.52
C ILE A 60 5.31 7.81 0.15
N VAL A 61 5.89 6.61 0.03
CA VAL A 61 6.45 6.10 -1.23
C VAL A 61 5.66 4.87 -1.66
N VAL A 62 5.22 4.83 -2.92
CA VAL A 62 4.59 3.66 -3.52
C VAL A 62 5.43 3.19 -4.70
N ASN A 63 6.10 2.05 -4.53
CA ASN A 63 6.94 1.46 -5.57
C ASN A 63 6.12 0.49 -6.44
N PHE A 64 5.65 0.95 -7.59
CA PHE A 64 4.87 0.16 -8.53
C PHE A 64 5.70 -0.77 -9.43
N GLU A 65 7.02 -0.77 -9.33
CA GLU A 65 7.86 -1.81 -9.95
C GLU A 65 7.69 -3.15 -9.23
N LYS A 66 7.33 -3.10 -7.94
CA LYS A 66 6.96 -4.30 -7.19
C LYS A 66 5.53 -4.74 -7.53
N PRO A 67 5.29 -6.06 -7.68
CA PRO A 67 3.93 -6.58 -7.88
C PRO A 67 3.05 -6.31 -6.66
N SER A 68 1.73 -6.26 -6.87
CA SER A 68 0.75 -5.91 -5.82
C SER A 68 0.71 -6.86 -4.63
N GLY A 69 1.19 -8.09 -4.79
CA GLY A 69 1.34 -9.07 -3.70
C GLY A 69 2.56 -8.84 -2.79
N LYS A 70 3.36 -7.82 -3.06
CA LYS A 70 4.52 -7.44 -2.26
C LYS A 70 4.27 -6.12 -1.53
N HIS A 71 4.97 -5.92 -0.39
CA HIS A 71 4.97 -4.64 0.28
C HIS A 71 5.61 -3.59 -0.65
N ARG A 72 4.84 -2.62 -1.06
CA ARG A 72 5.23 -1.56 -2.00
C ARG A 72 4.69 -0.18 -1.64
N PHE A 73 3.98 -0.08 -0.53
CA PHE A 73 3.55 1.18 0.08
C PHE A 73 4.34 1.36 1.37
N PHE A 74 5.08 2.45 1.48
CA PHE A 74 5.99 2.72 2.58
C PHE A 74 5.69 4.09 3.18
N VAL A 75 5.64 4.16 4.51
CA VAL A 75 5.71 5.41 5.26
C VAL A 75 7.15 5.58 5.73
N CYS A 76 7.75 6.70 5.38
CA CYS A 76 9.17 6.98 5.57
C CYS A 76 9.38 8.15 6.51
N ASP A 77 10.31 8.02 7.46
CA ASP A 77 10.91 9.13 8.22
C ASP A 77 12.12 9.63 7.43
N LEU A 78 12.02 10.83 6.89
CA LEU A 78 13.06 11.42 6.03
C LEU A 78 14.27 11.89 6.85
N ASN A 79 14.09 12.21 8.13
CA ASN A 79 15.19 12.63 9.00
C ASN A 79 16.03 11.45 9.47
N LYS A 80 15.38 10.33 9.82
CA LYS A 80 16.06 9.10 10.24
C LYS A 80 16.43 8.20 9.06
N GLN A 81 16.00 8.54 7.84
CA GLN A 81 16.21 7.76 6.62
C GLN A 81 15.79 6.29 6.81
N GLN A 82 14.59 6.10 7.34
CA GLN A 82 14.08 4.75 7.62
C GLN A 82 12.60 4.60 7.23
N ILE A 83 12.21 3.37 6.89
CA ILE A 83 10.83 2.99 6.72
C ILE A 83 10.19 2.77 8.09
N ILE A 84 9.17 3.56 8.44
CA ILE A 84 8.41 3.41 9.68
C ILE A 84 7.43 2.24 9.56
N SER A 85 6.76 2.14 8.41
CA SER A 85 5.77 1.10 8.15
C SER A 85 5.66 0.78 6.67
N SER A 86 5.24 -0.45 6.36
CA SER A 86 5.04 -0.90 4.99
C SER A 86 3.80 -1.75 4.84
N SER A 87 3.15 -1.69 3.69
CA SER A 87 1.99 -2.53 3.38
C SER A 87 1.88 -2.90 1.91
N LEU A 88 0.93 -3.78 1.64
CA LEU A 88 0.42 -3.99 0.28
C LEU A 88 -0.27 -2.71 -0.20
N CYS A 89 -0.33 -2.55 -1.53
CA CYS A 89 -1.05 -1.45 -2.15
C CYS A 89 -1.71 -1.91 -3.45
N ALA A 90 -3.02 -1.64 -3.59
CA ALA A 90 -3.68 -1.80 -4.86
C ALA A 90 -3.43 -0.58 -5.76
N HIS A 91 -3.34 -0.82 -7.05
CA HIS A 91 -3.32 0.19 -8.11
C HIS A 91 -4.65 0.24 -8.85
N GLY A 92 -4.82 1.22 -9.71
CA GLY A 92 -6.01 1.38 -10.52
C GLY A 92 -6.25 0.23 -11.48
N ALA A 93 -7.52 -0.20 -11.61
CA ALA A 93 -7.94 -1.32 -12.45
C ALA A 93 -8.23 -0.89 -13.91
N GLY A 94 -7.53 0.12 -14.42
CA GLY A 94 -7.69 0.59 -15.81
C GLY A 94 -7.32 -0.47 -16.85
N ASN A 95 -7.78 -0.28 -18.08
CA ASN A 95 -7.58 -1.24 -19.16
C ASN A 95 -6.10 -1.58 -19.36
N GLY A 96 -5.80 -2.88 -19.45
CA GLY A 96 -4.45 -3.40 -19.58
C GLY A 96 -3.68 -3.59 -18.28
N SER A 97 -4.17 -3.07 -17.16
CA SER A 97 -3.56 -3.35 -15.84
C SER A 97 -3.77 -4.80 -15.44
N THR A 98 -2.73 -5.42 -14.89
CA THR A 98 -2.75 -6.77 -14.33
C THR A 98 -2.28 -6.73 -12.88
N ILE A 99 -2.38 -7.83 -12.15
CA ILE A 99 -1.91 -7.95 -10.76
C ILE A 99 -0.43 -7.58 -10.62
N THR A 100 0.37 -7.99 -11.59
CA THR A 100 1.82 -7.85 -11.57
C THR A 100 2.32 -6.63 -12.35
N LYS A 101 1.52 -6.11 -13.29
CA LYS A 101 1.91 -5.02 -14.19
C LYS A 101 0.81 -3.98 -14.27
N PRO A 102 0.90 -2.89 -13.51
CA PRO A 102 -0.02 -1.77 -13.64
C PRO A 102 0.19 -1.02 -14.96
N VAL A 103 -0.90 -0.46 -15.51
CA VAL A 103 -0.85 0.54 -16.56
C VAL A 103 -1.13 1.90 -15.91
N PHE A 104 -0.36 2.91 -16.32
CA PHE A 104 -0.46 4.27 -15.78
C PHE A 104 -1.08 5.22 -16.79
N SER A 105 -1.93 6.10 -16.32
CA SER A 105 -2.53 7.16 -17.13
C SER A 105 -3.01 8.31 -16.26
N ASN A 106 -2.88 9.53 -16.77
CA ASN A 106 -3.41 10.74 -16.15
C ASN A 106 -4.76 11.17 -16.77
N GLU A 107 -5.30 10.42 -17.71
CA GLU A 107 -6.56 10.73 -18.39
C GLU A 107 -7.75 10.51 -17.46
N ILE A 108 -8.72 11.45 -17.52
CA ILE A 108 -9.97 11.36 -16.77
C ILE A 108 -10.77 10.15 -17.29
N GLY A 109 -11.23 9.31 -16.36
CA GLY A 109 -11.99 8.10 -16.71
C GLY A 109 -11.14 6.87 -17.05
N SER A 110 -9.80 6.98 -17.13
CA SER A 110 -8.91 5.84 -17.44
C SER A 110 -8.96 4.72 -16.39
N ASN A 111 -9.36 5.01 -15.16
CA ASN A 111 -9.28 4.12 -13.99
C ASN A 111 -7.86 3.60 -13.68
N CYS A 112 -6.82 4.17 -14.30
CA CYS A 112 -5.42 3.86 -14.04
C CYS A 112 -4.87 4.72 -12.89
N SER A 113 -3.91 4.22 -12.12
CA SER A 113 -3.08 5.09 -11.30
C SER A 113 -2.20 5.97 -12.18
N SER A 114 -1.71 7.08 -11.66
CA SER A 114 -0.72 7.92 -12.34
C SER A 114 0.56 7.98 -11.53
N LEU A 115 1.70 8.07 -12.21
CA LEU A 115 3.01 8.19 -11.59
C LEU A 115 3.32 9.64 -11.28
N GLY A 116 4.28 9.87 -10.39
CA GLY A 116 4.83 11.18 -10.06
C GLY A 116 4.65 11.54 -8.60
N HIS A 117 4.95 12.80 -8.29
CA HIS A 117 4.88 13.34 -6.94
C HIS A 117 3.49 13.90 -6.63
N TYR A 118 3.10 13.76 -5.38
CA TYR A 118 1.80 14.22 -4.90
C TYR A 118 1.97 14.99 -3.59
N ALA A 119 1.17 16.04 -3.41
CA ALA A 119 0.97 16.63 -2.09
C ALA A 119 -0.29 16.02 -1.45
N ILE A 120 -0.21 15.66 -0.18
CA ILE A 120 -1.37 15.36 0.65
C ILE A 120 -1.98 16.70 1.07
N ILE A 121 -3.21 16.97 0.62
CA ILE A 121 -3.87 18.28 0.84
C ILE A 121 -4.97 18.21 1.90
N GLY A 122 -5.17 17.10 2.53
CA GLY A 122 -6.07 16.96 3.67
C GLY A 122 -6.61 15.56 3.90
N ARG A 123 -7.11 15.35 5.11
CA ARG A 123 -7.87 14.14 5.48
C ARG A 123 -9.24 14.16 4.84
N HIS A 124 -9.71 12.99 4.48
CA HIS A 124 -11.02 12.76 3.90
C HIS A 124 -11.57 11.43 4.40
N LYS A 125 -12.88 11.27 4.35
CA LYS A 125 -13.53 9.96 4.55
C LYS A 125 -14.16 9.57 3.23
N MET A 126 -13.91 8.33 2.79
CA MET A 126 -14.56 7.81 1.58
C MET A 126 -16.07 7.77 1.77
N SER A 127 -16.81 8.41 0.88
CA SER A 127 -18.28 8.45 0.93
C SER A 127 -18.93 7.04 0.85
N SER A 128 -18.28 6.11 0.15
CA SER A 128 -18.80 4.75 -0.05
C SER A 128 -18.59 3.82 1.14
N THR A 129 -17.53 4.03 1.94
CA THR A 129 -17.13 3.09 3.00
C THR A 129 -16.99 3.74 4.38
N GLY A 130 -16.96 5.07 4.45
CA GLY A 130 -16.66 5.83 5.67
C GLY A 130 -15.20 5.69 6.16
N LEU A 131 -14.37 4.94 5.43
CA LEU A 131 -12.98 4.68 5.83
C LEU A 131 -12.08 5.92 5.64
N PRO A 132 -11.02 6.05 6.47
CA PRO A 132 -10.06 7.15 6.34
C PRO A 132 -9.39 7.17 4.97
N SER A 133 -9.15 8.38 4.47
CA SER A 133 -8.44 8.61 3.22
C SER A 133 -7.73 9.97 3.25
N PHE A 134 -6.80 10.17 2.31
CA PHE A 134 -6.12 11.44 2.09
C PHE A 134 -6.35 11.91 0.66
N ARG A 135 -6.70 13.19 0.51
CA ARG A 135 -6.79 13.83 -0.80
C ARG A 135 -5.40 14.15 -1.34
N LEU A 136 -5.22 13.89 -2.62
CA LEU A 136 -3.97 14.10 -3.31
C LEU A 136 -4.10 15.18 -4.38
N LYS A 137 -3.10 16.09 -4.39
CA LYS A 137 -2.86 17.02 -5.50
C LYS A 137 -1.63 16.53 -6.26
N GLY A 138 -1.76 16.26 -7.54
CA GLY A 138 -0.62 15.93 -8.41
C GLY A 138 0.27 17.14 -8.65
N LEU A 139 1.57 16.94 -8.59
CA LEU A 139 2.59 18.01 -8.71
C LEU A 139 3.33 17.96 -10.04
N ASP A 140 3.18 16.88 -10.81
CA ASP A 140 3.83 16.66 -12.10
C ASP A 140 2.81 16.67 -13.25
N SER A 141 3.27 16.85 -14.47
CA SER A 141 2.43 16.76 -15.68
C SER A 141 1.79 15.37 -15.83
N SER A 142 2.47 14.32 -15.36
CA SER A 142 2.00 12.93 -15.39
C SER A 142 0.83 12.64 -14.45
N ASN A 143 0.51 13.55 -13.51
CA ASN A 143 -0.55 13.36 -12.50
C ASN A 143 -1.36 14.64 -12.18
N ASN A 144 -1.20 15.71 -12.92
CA ASN A 144 -1.85 17.02 -12.66
C ASN A 144 -3.39 16.97 -12.69
N ASN A 145 -3.99 15.93 -13.25
CA ASN A 145 -5.42 15.68 -13.20
C ASN A 145 -5.90 14.96 -11.91
N ALA A 146 -5.00 14.65 -10.97
CA ALA A 146 -5.32 13.86 -9.78
C ALA A 146 -6.54 14.41 -9.02
N MET A 147 -6.62 15.70 -8.79
CA MET A 147 -7.76 16.32 -8.10
C MET A 147 -9.06 16.18 -8.89
N LYS A 148 -9.04 16.42 -10.21
CA LYS A 148 -10.21 16.28 -11.09
C LYS A 148 -10.69 14.81 -11.17
N ARG A 149 -9.75 13.88 -11.07
CA ARG A 149 -9.99 12.43 -11.08
C ARG A 149 -10.40 11.88 -9.72
N GLY A 150 -10.33 12.69 -8.66
CA GLY A 150 -10.62 12.26 -7.29
C GLY A 150 -9.63 11.22 -6.76
N ILE A 151 -8.35 11.33 -7.12
CA ILE A 151 -7.31 10.38 -6.68
C ILE A 151 -7.02 10.59 -5.19
N LEU A 152 -7.07 9.49 -4.46
CA LEU A 152 -6.87 9.41 -3.01
C LEU A 152 -5.83 8.37 -2.67
N ILE A 153 -5.22 8.50 -1.50
CA ILE A 153 -4.76 7.36 -0.72
C ILE A 153 -5.93 6.98 0.18
N HIS A 154 -6.32 5.72 0.21
CA HIS A 154 -7.39 5.24 1.08
C HIS A 154 -7.15 3.82 1.58
N SER A 155 -7.79 3.47 2.70
CA SER A 155 -7.77 2.10 3.18
C SER A 155 -8.76 1.22 2.43
N ALA A 156 -8.41 -0.07 2.31
CA ALA A 156 -9.31 -1.08 1.78
C ALA A 156 -9.25 -2.35 2.64
N LYS A 157 -10.41 -2.81 3.14
CA LYS A 157 -10.49 -4.00 4.03
C LYS A 157 -9.82 -5.23 3.42
N ILE A 158 -9.95 -5.44 2.11
CA ILE A 158 -9.35 -6.58 1.44
C ILE A 158 -7.81 -6.51 1.45
N VAL A 159 -7.22 -5.32 1.41
CA VAL A 159 -5.78 -5.14 1.55
C VAL A 159 -5.33 -5.50 2.95
N SER A 160 -6.04 -5.03 3.97
CA SER A 160 -5.77 -5.36 5.37
C SER A 160 -5.89 -6.86 5.66
N MET A 161 -6.89 -7.54 5.09
CA MET A 161 -7.04 -8.99 5.23
C MET A 161 -5.90 -9.76 4.56
N SER A 162 -5.36 -9.28 3.46
CA SER A 162 -4.26 -9.92 2.73
C SER A 162 -2.95 -9.94 3.54
N ARG A 163 -2.76 -9.01 4.47
CA ARG A 163 -1.64 -8.97 5.40
C ARG A 163 -1.56 -10.19 6.33
N LEU A 164 -2.69 -10.86 6.59
CA LEU A 164 -2.76 -12.05 7.44
C LEU A 164 -2.16 -13.29 6.75
N GLY A 165 -1.66 -13.19 5.51
CA GLY A 165 -1.09 -14.31 4.77
C GLY A 165 -2.12 -15.37 4.33
N ILE A 166 -3.42 -15.13 4.58
CA ILE A 166 -4.50 -16.05 4.20
C ILE A 166 -4.66 -16.09 2.69
N PHE A 167 -4.30 -15.00 2.01
CA PHE A 167 -4.30 -14.89 0.55
C PHE A 167 -2.89 -14.54 0.06
N PRO A 168 -2.03 -15.53 -0.25
CA PRO A 168 -0.66 -15.28 -0.72
C PRO A 168 -0.60 -14.56 -2.07
N PHE A 169 -1.71 -14.54 -2.80
CA PHE A 169 -1.86 -13.86 -4.08
C PHE A 169 -2.95 -12.80 -3.97
N TYR A 170 -2.57 -11.61 -3.54
CA TYR A 170 -3.46 -10.47 -3.54
C TYR A 170 -3.91 -10.13 -4.96
N LEU A 171 -5.22 -10.19 -5.20
CA LEU A 171 -5.90 -9.92 -6.48
C LEU A 171 -6.54 -8.52 -6.48
N PRO A 172 -5.85 -7.46 -6.90
CA PRO A 172 -6.36 -6.10 -6.71
C PRO A 172 -6.96 -5.48 -7.97
N LEU A 173 -7.37 -6.24 -8.97
CA LEU A 173 -7.88 -5.70 -10.23
C LEU A 173 -9.39 -5.52 -10.25
N ASP A 174 -9.98 -5.27 -9.11
CA ASP A 174 -11.40 -4.89 -9.06
C ASP A 174 -11.53 -3.37 -9.05
N LYS A 175 -12.25 -2.81 -10.02
CA LYS A 175 -12.59 -1.37 -10.07
C LYS A 175 -13.26 -0.89 -8.79
N ARG A 176 -13.91 -1.79 -8.05
CA ARG A 176 -14.49 -1.51 -6.73
C ARG A 176 -13.45 -1.24 -5.65
N ILE A 177 -12.19 -1.69 -5.84
CA ILE A 177 -11.10 -1.44 -4.90
C ILE A 177 -10.43 -0.12 -5.24
N SER A 178 -10.06 0.08 -6.53
CA SER A 178 -9.41 1.29 -6.97
C SER A 178 -9.70 1.62 -8.43
N SER A 179 -10.18 2.84 -8.65
CA SER A 179 -10.31 3.46 -9.98
C SER A 179 -9.20 4.49 -10.22
N GLY A 180 -7.97 4.13 -9.80
CA GLY A 180 -6.78 4.97 -9.93
C GLY A 180 -6.16 5.41 -8.60
N CYS A 181 -6.88 5.25 -7.49
CA CYS A 181 -6.39 5.55 -6.14
C CYS A 181 -5.32 4.56 -5.68
N PHE A 182 -4.60 4.94 -4.62
CA PHE A 182 -3.65 4.10 -3.90
C PHE A 182 -4.37 3.47 -2.70
N ALA A 183 -4.79 2.22 -2.84
CA ALA A 183 -5.54 1.54 -1.79
C ALA A 183 -4.59 0.69 -0.93
N GLY A 184 -4.39 1.11 0.32
CA GLY A 184 -3.50 0.48 1.30
C GLY A 184 -4.22 -0.23 2.44
N ASP A 185 -3.45 -0.65 3.44
CA ASP A 185 -3.94 -1.20 4.70
C ASP A 185 -4.55 -0.11 5.59
N ILE A 186 -5.53 -0.47 6.44
CA ILE A 186 -6.16 0.45 7.39
C ILE A 186 -5.14 1.00 8.38
N ASP A 187 -4.28 0.15 8.95
CA ASP A 187 -3.27 0.57 9.92
C ASP A 187 -2.27 1.60 9.35
N MET A 188 -1.97 1.52 8.04
CA MET A 188 -1.12 2.49 7.36
C MET A 188 -1.76 3.88 7.27
N MET A 189 -3.08 3.91 7.18
CA MET A 189 -3.84 5.16 7.14
C MET A 189 -3.89 5.83 8.51
N ASP A 190 -3.91 5.06 9.59
CA ASP A 190 -3.87 5.59 10.95
C ASP A 190 -2.49 6.18 11.24
N ILE A 191 -1.40 5.44 10.95
CA ILE A 191 -0.03 5.95 11.09
C ILE A 191 0.18 7.21 10.23
N GLY A 192 -0.18 7.18 8.95
CA GLY A 192 -0.07 8.36 8.08
C GLY A 192 -0.92 9.53 8.56
N GLY A 193 -2.07 9.24 9.18
CA GLY A 193 -2.94 10.24 9.78
C GLY A 193 -2.32 10.95 10.95
N ASP A 194 -1.76 10.23 11.88
CA ASP A 194 -1.09 10.79 13.05
C ASP A 194 0.10 11.66 12.65
N LEU A 195 0.85 11.27 11.60
CA LEU A 195 1.96 12.05 11.08
C LEU A 195 1.48 13.36 10.43
N VAL A 196 0.41 13.34 9.64
CA VAL A 196 -0.16 14.54 9.01
C VAL A 196 -0.71 15.53 10.05
N ASP A 197 -1.26 15.05 11.16
CA ASP A 197 -1.82 15.93 12.20
C ASP A 197 -0.76 16.53 13.13
N ASN A 198 0.35 15.83 13.34
CA ASN A 198 1.45 16.33 14.18
C ASN A 198 2.33 17.36 13.46
N GLU A 199 2.12 17.62 12.17
CA GLU A 199 2.87 18.61 11.37
C GLU A 199 2.10 19.93 11.16
N LYS A 200 0.95 20.10 11.80
CA LYS A 200 0.20 21.38 11.85
C LYS A 200 0.56 22.15 13.10
#